data_4ba34d55a31e028c7043b287e4e6236d
#
_entry.id   4ba34d55a31e028c7043b287e4e6236d
#
_cell.length_a   1.000
_cell.length_b   1.000
_cell.length_c   1.000
_cell.angle_alpha   90.00
_cell.angle_beta   90.00
_cell.angle_gamma   90.00
#
_symmetry.space_group_name_H-M   'P 1'
#
loop_
_entity.id
_entity.type
_entity.pdbx_description
1 polymer ?
#
loop_
_entity_poly.entity_id
_entity_poly.type
_entity_poly.pdbx_seq_one_letter_code
_entity_poly.pdbx_strand_id
1 'polypeptide(L)'
;MDFSVVELSAQDRAFQTELRELLSRVVTEDVIRRDRETGDNFDEDVHLALGAAGYLEREFKPEEDGGFTRVQRRIWALERRRAEVPWVTWGTTVMIARSVAKFSTPEVRDEVLRGVFDGTIRMCLGYTEPEGGSDVATCKTRAVREADGSSWIINGSKMFTTGAHNCQYTFLITNTDPDAPKHKSLTMFLVPLDTPGVEIQGIRTVDGDRTNIVYYSDVRVDDKYRMGEINGGWTVVREPLDAEHGAVAAADDGLDDVAIMSHQAMFMAEAADNVAALAARTGSIEDGSVAYRLGRAHARLEVALSSPSIFGRVAIAQTMRDISPDLMDIAGSVAALPIGTDGGADDRSEYVYRFAPLVGIYGGTLEVFRNMIAQHVLGMGKPNYSPPGKKVS
;
A
#
# COMPACT_ATOMS: atom_id res chain seq x y z
N MET A 1 13.50 -17.95 15.58
CA MET A 1 12.55 -17.01 16.21
C MET A 1 13.14 -16.62 17.55
N ASP A 2 13.33 -15.32 17.78
CA ASP A 2 13.79 -14.82 19.09
C ASP A 2 12.53 -14.39 19.86
N PHE A 3 12.30 -15.04 21.01
CA PHE A 3 11.18 -14.74 21.92
C PHE A 3 11.63 -13.85 23.08
N SER A 4 12.79 -13.22 22.98
CA SER A 4 13.25 -12.30 24.02
C SER A 4 12.32 -11.09 24.12
N VAL A 5 12.08 -10.64 25.35
CA VAL A 5 11.33 -9.41 25.59
C VAL A 5 12.21 -8.21 25.25
N VAL A 6 11.77 -7.35 24.33
CA VAL A 6 12.47 -6.11 24.04
C VAL A 6 12.14 -5.08 25.13
N GLU A 7 13.13 -4.77 25.96
CA GLU A 7 13.00 -3.68 26.92
C GLU A 7 13.30 -2.34 26.25
N LEU A 8 12.30 -1.45 26.24
CA LEU A 8 12.48 -0.11 25.70
C LEU A 8 13.43 0.72 26.60
N SER A 9 14.34 1.46 25.99
CA SER A 9 15.13 2.47 26.70
C SER A 9 14.25 3.57 27.29
N ALA A 10 14.79 4.39 28.19
CA ALA A 10 14.06 5.56 28.72
C ALA A 10 13.68 6.54 27.61
N GLN A 11 14.54 6.70 26.60
CA GLN A 11 14.30 7.54 25.44
C GLN A 11 13.17 6.99 24.57
N ASP A 12 13.15 5.69 24.29
CA ASP A 12 12.11 5.06 23.48
C ASP A 12 10.75 5.07 24.18
N ARG A 13 10.72 4.91 25.52
CA ARG A 13 9.50 5.08 26.31
C ARG A 13 8.97 6.51 26.28
N ALA A 14 9.85 7.51 26.36
CA ALA A 14 9.46 8.91 26.22
C ALA A 14 8.87 9.19 24.84
N PHE A 15 9.54 8.72 23.78
CA PHE A 15 9.05 8.82 22.41
C PHE A 15 7.67 8.16 22.25
N GLN A 16 7.49 6.94 22.78
CA GLN A 16 6.20 6.24 22.72
C GLN A 16 5.09 7.04 23.42
N THR A 17 5.39 7.63 24.58
CA THR A 17 4.42 8.41 25.35
C THR A 17 4.01 9.66 24.59
N GLU A 18 4.98 10.43 24.10
CA GLU A 18 4.73 11.64 23.30
C GLU A 18 3.88 11.35 22.05
N LEU A 19 4.23 10.29 21.34
CA LEU A 19 3.48 9.85 20.16
C LEU A 19 2.04 9.47 20.52
N ARG A 20 1.82 8.72 21.60
CA ARG A 20 0.48 8.35 22.07
C ARG A 20 -0.36 9.55 22.43
N GLU A 21 0.22 10.52 23.11
CA GLU A 21 -0.46 11.76 23.47
C GLU A 21 -0.86 12.57 22.23
N LEU A 22 0.01 12.65 21.22
CA LEU A 22 -0.32 13.29 19.96
C LEU A 22 -1.47 12.55 19.27
N LEU A 23 -1.31 11.24 19.06
CA LEU A 23 -2.31 10.43 18.35
C LEU A 23 -3.67 10.44 19.04
N SER A 24 -3.72 10.33 20.36
CA SER A 24 -5.00 10.39 21.11
C SER A 24 -5.73 11.72 20.98
N ARG A 25 -4.99 12.80 20.71
CA ARG A 25 -5.57 14.14 20.52
C ARG A 25 -6.08 14.34 19.09
N VAL A 26 -5.40 13.80 18.09
CA VAL A 26 -5.72 14.06 16.68
C VAL A 26 -6.55 12.98 16.02
N VAL A 27 -6.41 11.71 16.44
CA VAL A 27 -7.21 10.58 15.92
C VAL A 27 -8.38 10.35 16.87
N THR A 28 -9.45 11.09 16.65
CA THR A 28 -10.68 11.00 17.46
C THR A 28 -11.60 9.89 16.95
N GLU A 29 -12.59 9.49 17.74
CA GLU A 29 -13.64 8.55 17.30
C GLU A 29 -14.37 9.06 16.04
N ASP A 30 -14.50 10.37 15.88
CA ASP A 30 -15.11 10.98 14.69
C ASP A 30 -14.24 10.79 13.43
N VAL A 31 -12.92 10.93 13.56
CA VAL A 31 -11.95 10.63 12.48
C VAL A 31 -12.08 9.17 12.05
N ILE A 32 -12.04 8.24 13.01
CA ILE A 32 -12.15 6.80 12.74
C ILE A 32 -13.49 6.46 12.08
N ARG A 33 -14.59 7.00 12.60
CA ARG A 33 -15.92 6.80 12.03
C ARG A 33 -16.01 7.34 10.60
N ARG A 34 -15.56 8.56 10.38
CA ARG A 34 -15.57 9.20 9.05
C ARG A 34 -14.73 8.42 8.03
N ASP A 35 -13.55 7.96 8.43
CA ASP A 35 -12.69 7.15 7.56
C ASP A 35 -13.37 5.83 7.15
N ARG A 36 -14.02 5.14 8.09
CA ARG A 36 -14.81 3.92 7.81
C ARG A 36 -16.00 4.17 6.88
N GLU A 37 -16.68 5.32 7.02
CA GLU A 37 -17.83 5.70 6.18
C GLU A 37 -17.40 6.10 4.77
N THR A 38 -16.29 6.84 4.66
CA THR A 38 -15.79 7.33 3.37
C THR A 38 -14.89 6.33 2.65
N GLY A 39 -14.15 5.49 3.39
CA GLY A 39 -13.15 4.59 2.84
C GLY A 39 -11.98 5.32 2.17
N ASP A 40 -11.74 6.58 2.58
CA ASP A 40 -10.71 7.42 1.97
C ASP A 40 -9.29 7.04 2.44
N ASN A 41 -9.19 6.36 3.58
CA ASN A 41 -7.92 5.98 4.22
C ASN A 41 -6.98 7.18 4.42
N PHE A 42 -7.57 8.35 4.68
CA PHE A 42 -6.89 9.62 4.82
C PHE A 42 -7.72 10.62 5.64
N ASP A 43 -7.05 11.36 6.53
CA ASP A 43 -7.60 12.52 7.22
C ASP A 43 -6.59 13.66 7.19
N GLU A 44 -6.99 14.82 6.66
CA GLU A 44 -6.08 15.95 6.42
C GLU A 44 -5.57 16.57 7.72
N ASP A 45 -6.42 16.77 8.71
CA ASP A 45 -6.04 17.38 9.97
C ASP A 45 -5.04 16.50 10.75
N VAL A 46 -5.29 15.18 10.76
CA VAL A 46 -4.34 14.21 11.35
C VAL A 46 -3.00 14.27 10.62
N HIS A 47 -3.02 14.27 9.28
CA HIS A 47 -1.81 14.29 8.48
C HIS A 47 -0.97 15.55 8.68
N LEU A 48 -1.60 16.72 8.65
CA LEU A 48 -0.95 18.01 8.92
C LEU A 48 -0.39 18.09 10.34
N ALA A 49 -1.10 17.54 11.33
CA ALA A 49 -0.61 17.50 12.71
C ALA A 49 0.66 16.65 12.86
N LEU A 50 0.73 15.52 12.13
CA LEU A 50 1.91 14.66 12.10
C LEU A 50 3.08 15.33 11.38
N GLY A 51 2.82 16.08 10.30
CA GLY A 51 3.82 16.91 9.61
C GLY A 51 4.37 18.00 10.52
N ALA A 52 3.50 18.79 11.16
CA ALA A 52 3.88 19.84 12.09
C ALA A 52 4.70 19.34 13.28
N ALA A 53 4.46 18.11 13.73
CA ALA A 53 5.24 17.44 14.76
C ALA A 53 6.56 16.83 14.26
N GLY A 54 6.86 16.92 12.95
CA GLY A 54 8.08 16.41 12.33
C GLY A 54 8.15 14.90 12.13
N TYR A 55 7.05 14.16 12.38
CA TYR A 55 7.06 12.71 12.27
C TYR A 55 7.18 12.22 10.81
N LEU A 56 6.59 12.96 9.85
CA LEU A 56 6.64 12.60 8.43
C LEU A 56 8.06 12.70 7.88
N GLU A 57 8.78 13.77 8.22
CA GLU A 57 10.17 13.96 7.84
C GLU A 57 11.09 12.89 8.47
N ARG A 58 10.89 12.60 9.77
CA ARG A 58 11.68 11.60 10.49
C ARG A 58 11.48 10.18 9.97
N GLU A 59 10.29 9.83 9.47
CA GLU A 59 10.07 8.51 8.85
C GLU A 59 10.80 8.39 7.51
N PHE A 60 10.91 9.50 6.77
CA PHE A 60 11.60 9.52 5.49
C PHE A 60 13.13 9.48 5.62
N LYS A 61 13.69 10.22 6.56
CA LYS A 61 15.12 10.38 6.76
C LYS A 61 15.79 9.11 7.30
N PRO A 62 17.07 8.85 6.94
CA PRO A 62 17.88 7.87 7.64
C PRO A 62 18.20 8.35 9.07
N GLU A 63 18.55 7.42 9.95
CA GLU A 63 18.80 7.70 11.37
C GLU A 63 19.92 8.73 11.57
N GLU A 64 21.00 8.63 10.79
CA GLU A 64 22.14 9.55 10.83
C GLU A 64 21.79 11.00 10.48
N ASP A 65 20.69 11.21 9.75
CA ASP A 65 20.17 12.54 9.35
C ASP A 65 18.98 12.98 10.20
N GLY A 66 18.80 12.37 11.37
CA GLY A 66 17.74 12.71 12.34
C GLY A 66 16.42 11.95 12.13
N GLY A 67 16.43 10.90 11.33
CA GLY A 67 15.30 9.99 11.20
C GLY A 67 15.04 9.15 12.45
N PHE A 68 14.02 8.31 12.39
CA PHE A 68 13.75 7.37 13.49
C PHE A 68 14.86 6.35 13.63
N THR A 69 15.23 6.05 14.88
CA THR A 69 15.98 4.83 15.17
C THR A 69 15.13 3.62 14.77
N ARG A 70 15.75 2.47 14.68
CA ARG A 70 15.06 1.24 14.36
C ARG A 70 13.93 0.90 15.34
N VAL A 71 14.18 1.06 16.65
CA VAL A 71 13.16 0.86 17.69
C VAL A 71 12.03 1.88 17.57
N GLN A 72 12.37 3.16 17.37
CA GLN A 72 11.37 4.21 17.17
C GLN A 72 10.52 3.99 15.91
N ARG A 73 11.10 3.49 14.81
CA ARG A 73 10.37 3.12 13.61
C ARG A 73 9.33 2.04 13.89
N ARG A 74 9.69 1.05 14.70
CA ARG A 74 8.76 0.00 15.13
C ARG A 74 7.66 0.54 16.06
N ILE A 75 8.01 1.39 17.02
CA ILE A 75 7.04 2.07 17.90
C ILE A 75 6.06 2.90 17.05
N TRP A 76 6.58 3.69 16.11
CA TRP A 76 5.80 4.50 15.18
C TRP A 76 4.76 3.66 14.42
N ALA A 77 5.17 2.54 13.84
CA ALA A 77 4.27 1.66 13.11
C ALA A 77 3.18 1.04 14.00
N LEU A 78 3.54 0.61 15.22
CA LEU A 78 2.61 -0.01 16.15
C LEU A 78 1.61 0.99 16.76
N GLU A 79 2.06 2.17 17.15
CA GLU A 79 1.18 3.17 17.77
C GLU A 79 0.21 3.80 16.75
N ARG A 80 0.65 4.05 15.50
CA ARG A 80 -0.26 4.47 14.42
C ARG A 80 -1.39 3.45 14.22
N ARG A 81 -1.04 2.17 14.18
CA ARG A 81 -2.01 1.10 14.03
C ARG A 81 -2.97 1.03 15.22
N ARG A 82 -2.44 1.09 16.45
CA ARG A 82 -3.25 1.07 17.67
C ARG A 82 -4.27 2.21 17.70
N ALA A 83 -3.88 3.37 17.19
CA ALA A 83 -4.74 4.55 17.10
C ALA A 83 -5.66 4.54 15.86
N GLU A 84 -5.61 3.52 15.01
CA GLU A 84 -6.36 3.44 13.75
C GLU A 84 -6.16 4.67 12.84
N VAL A 85 -4.91 5.15 12.73
CA VAL A 85 -4.58 6.32 11.88
C VAL A 85 -4.89 5.99 10.42
N PRO A 86 -5.67 6.83 9.69
CA PRO A 86 -5.83 6.73 8.25
C PRO A 86 -4.49 6.93 7.53
N TRP A 87 -3.91 5.89 6.90
CA TRP A 87 -2.48 5.90 6.56
C TRP A 87 -2.11 5.54 5.13
N VAL A 88 -3.04 5.03 4.32
CA VAL A 88 -2.72 4.48 2.99
C VAL A 88 -2.11 5.54 2.08
N THR A 89 -2.65 6.75 2.06
CA THR A 89 -2.14 7.86 1.24
C THR A 89 -0.70 8.24 1.61
N TRP A 90 -0.34 8.22 2.89
CA TRP A 90 1.03 8.49 3.32
C TRP A 90 2.00 7.36 2.92
N GLY A 91 1.63 6.11 3.11
CA GLY A 91 2.46 4.98 2.71
C GLY A 91 2.88 5.06 1.23
N THR A 92 1.95 5.44 0.35
CA THR A 92 2.21 5.70 -1.06
C THR A 92 3.09 6.94 -1.26
N THR A 93 2.79 8.03 -0.54
CA THR A 93 3.54 9.29 -0.65
C THR A 93 5.01 9.13 -0.28
N VAL A 94 5.33 8.47 0.85
CA VAL A 94 6.73 8.29 1.28
C VAL A 94 7.53 7.43 0.31
N MET A 95 6.89 6.44 -0.29
CA MET A 95 7.50 5.59 -1.31
C MET A 95 7.84 6.41 -2.58
N ILE A 96 6.92 7.25 -3.06
CA ILE A 96 7.15 8.14 -4.21
C ILE A 96 8.18 9.21 -3.88
N ALA A 97 8.18 9.76 -2.67
CA ALA A 97 9.12 10.80 -2.23
C ALA A 97 10.59 10.35 -2.37
N ARG A 98 10.89 9.06 -2.17
CA ARG A 98 12.23 8.49 -2.43
C ARG A 98 12.63 8.60 -3.89
N SER A 99 11.69 8.34 -4.82
CA SER A 99 11.93 8.52 -6.25
C SER A 99 12.06 9.99 -6.62
N VAL A 100 11.27 10.87 -6.02
CA VAL A 100 11.40 12.34 -6.19
C VAL A 100 12.78 12.82 -5.76
N ALA A 101 13.25 12.38 -4.59
CA ALA A 101 14.58 12.73 -4.09
C ALA A 101 15.71 12.35 -5.07
N LYS A 102 15.54 11.25 -5.79
CA LYS A 102 16.59 10.65 -6.63
C LYS A 102 16.54 11.09 -8.10
N PHE A 103 15.34 11.29 -8.65
CA PHE A 103 15.15 11.41 -10.10
C PHE A 103 14.54 12.74 -10.56
N SER A 104 14.03 13.59 -9.66
CA SER A 104 13.50 14.90 -10.02
C SER A 104 14.59 15.95 -10.21
N THR A 105 14.24 17.03 -10.90
CA THR A 105 15.08 18.24 -10.93
C THR A 105 15.23 18.80 -9.51
N PRO A 106 16.33 19.52 -9.19
CA PRO A 106 16.54 20.11 -7.86
C PRO A 106 15.36 21.02 -7.44
N GLU A 107 14.82 21.81 -8.36
CA GLU A 107 13.67 22.71 -8.10
C GLU A 107 12.43 21.93 -7.64
N VAL A 108 12.00 20.93 -8.42
CA VAL A 108 10.82 20.11 -8.12
C VAL A 108 11.05 19.27 -6.86
N ARG A 109 12.25 18.70 -6.70
CA ARG A 109 12.61 17.92 -5.52
C ARG A 109 12.45 18.73 -4.24
N ASP A 110 13.05 19.93 -4.19
CA ASP A 110 13.10 20.76 -2.98
C ASP A 110 11.72 21.31 -2.62
N GLU A 111 10.89 21.67 -3.63
CA GLU A 111 9.51 22.07 -3.45
C GLU A 111 8.65 20.92 -2.91
N VAL A 112 8.68 19.78 -3.60
CA VAL A 112 7.80 18.64 -3.28
C VAL A 112 8.17 18.02 -1.94
N LEU A 113 9.47 17.79 -1.66
CA LEU A 113 9.86 17.18 -0.38
C LEU A 113 9.53 18.06 0.82
N ARG A 114 9.63 19.39 0.71
CA ARG A 114 9.20 20.28 1.77
C ARG A 114 7.72 20.09 2.09
N GLY A 115 6.87 20.12 1.05
CA GLY A 115 5.44 19.91 1.24
C GLY A 115 5.07 18.50 1.71
N VAL A 116 5.86 17.49 1.33
CA VAL A 116 5.70 16.12 1.87
C VAL A 116 5.99 16.08 3.37
N PHE A 117 7.04 16.76 3.83
CA PHE A 117 7.45 16.73 5.23
C PHE A 117 6.52 17.53 6.14
N ASP A 118 5.97 18.63 5.66
CA ASP A 118 4.97 19.42 6.40
C ASP A 118 3.54 18.87 6.26
N GLY A 119 3.32 17.87 5.38
CA GLY A 119 2.04 17.19 5.16
C GLY A 119 1.13 17.87 4.14
N THR A 120 1.55 18.95 3.49
CA THR A 120 0.73 19.67 2.50
C THR A 120 0.76 19.05 1.11
N ILE A 121 1.77 18.25 0.78
CA ILE A 121 1.88 17.51 -0.48
C ILE A 121 1.79 16.01 -0.23
N ARG A 122 0.85 15.39 -0.92
CA ARG A 122 0.62 13.94 -1.01
C ARG A 122 0.68 13.51 -2.45
N MET A 123 1.06 12.25 -2.68
CA MET A 123 1.28 11.70 -4.01
C MET A 123 0.62 10.33 -4.16
N CYS A 124 0.08 10.04 -5.33
CA CYS A 124 -0.52 8.76 -5.67
C CYS A 124 0.14 8.10 -6.88
N LEU A 125 -0.05 6.78 -7.04
CA LEU A 125 0.51 6.00 -8.13
C LEU A 125 -0.42 5.99 -9.35
N GLY A 126 0.09 6.39 -10.50
CA GLY A 126 -0.57 6.28 -11.80
C GLY A 126 0.03 5.15 -12.64
N TYR A 127 -0.19 3.88 -12.25
CA TYR A 127 0.41 2.70 -12.90
C TYR A 127 -0.59 1.91 -13.73
N THR A 128 -1.61 1.34 -13.07
CA THR A 128 -2.58 0.42 -13.66
C THR A 128 -3.48 1.13 -14.67
N GLU A 129 -3.75 0.46 -15.78
CA GLU A 129 -4.69 0.90 -16.82
C GLU A 129 -5.86 -0.07 -16.94
N PRO A 130 -6.98 0.33 -17.58
CA PRO A 130 -8.12 -0.57 -17.80
C PRO A 130 -7.77 -1.90 -18.45
N GLU A 131 -6.76 -1.91 -19.31
CA GLU A 131 -6.31 -3.08 -20.05
C GLU A 131 -5.30 -3.96 -19.32
N GLY A 132 -4.71 -3.48 -18.21
CA GLY A 132 -3.71 -4.28 -17.49
C GLY A 132 -3.02 -3.57 -16.33
N GLY A 133 -2.68 -4.35 -15.30
CA GLY A 133 -1.98 -3.88 -14.10
C GLY A 133 -0.77 -4.72 -13.72
N SER A 134 -0.78 -6.04 -13.97
CA SER A 134 0.33 -6.93 -13.59
C SER A 134 1.63 -6.67 -14.36
N ASP A 135 1.54 -6.11 -15.56
CA ASP A 135 2.69 -5.70 -16.38
C ASP A 135 2.56 -4.20 -16.71
N VAL A 136 2.98 -3.36 -15.79
CA VAL A 136 2.92 -1.89 -15.93
C VAL A 136 3.75 -1.37 -17.11
N ALA A 137 4.67 -2.19 -17.63
CA ALA A 137 5.46 -1.82 -18.82
C ALA A 137 4.65 -1.85 -20.12
N THR A 138 3.45 -2.44 -20.12
CA THR A 138 2.53 -2.41 -21.28
C THR A 138 1.67 -1.14 -21.35
N CYS A 139 2.06 -0.10 -20.64
CA CYS A 139 1.40 1.20 -20.55
C CYS A 139 1.01 1.78 -21.91
N LYS A 140 -0.24 2.24 -22.03
CA LYS A 140 -0.79 2.88 -23.21
C LYS A 140 -1.02 4.40 -23.06
N THR A 141 -1.07 4.90 -21.82
CA THR A 141 -1.10 6.34 -21.57
C THR A 141 0.10 7.00 -22.23
N ARG A 142 -0.15 7.87 -23.18
CA ARG A 142 0.89 8.50 -24.03
C ARG A 142 1.31 9.83 -23.50
N ALA A 143 2.62 10.12 -23.61
CA ALA A 143 3.15 11.46 -23.50
C ALA A 143 3.91 11.81 -24.78
N VAL A 144 3.50 12.93 -25.42
CA VAL A 144 4.11 13.44 -26.66
C VAL A 144 4.78 14.76 -26.35
N ARG A 145 6.09 14.85 -26.66
CA ARG A 145 6.86 16.06 -26.42
C ARG A 145 6.46 17.15 -27.43
N GLU A 146 6.26 18.37 -26.96
CA GLU A 146 6.01 19.51 -27.83
C GLU A 146 7.28 19.89 -28.63
N ALA A 147 7.08 20.56 -29.77
CA ALA A 147 8.14 20.85 -30.74
C ALA A 147 9.28 21.71 -30.16
N ASP A 148 8.97 22.60 -29.21
CA ASP A 148 9.96 23.44 -28.51
C ASP A 148 10.70 22.70 -27.40
N GLY A 149 10.26 21.49 -27.07
CA GLY A 149 10.85 20.62 -26.06
C GLY A 149 10.62 21.05 -24.61
N SER A 150 9.80 22.09 -24.37
CA SER A 150 9.57 22.64 -23.03
C SER A 150 8.52 21.88 -22.22
N SER A 151 7.63 21.17 -22.90
CA SER A 151 6.48 20.51 -22.29
C SER A 151 6.05 19.25 -23.03
N TRP A 152 5.09 18.53 -22.44
CA TRP A 152 4.54 17.27 -22.90
C TRP A 152 3.02 17.33 -22.88
N ILE A 153 2.38 16.70 -23.86
CA ILE A 153 0.94 16.48 -23.88
C ILE A 153 0.66 15.04 -23.51
N ILE A 154 -0.09 14.82 -22.43
CA ILE A 154 -0.41 13.50 -21.88
C ILE A 154 -1.88 13.17 -22.16
N ASN A 155 -2.11 11.97 -22.72
CA ASN A 155 -3.42 11.42 -22.99
C ASN A 155 -3.51 9.95 -22.55
N GLY A 156 -4.61 9.58 -21.86
CA GLY A 156 -4.87 8.23 -21.41
C GLY A 156 -5.69 8.16 -20.12
N SER A 157 -5.66 7.03 -19.44
CA SER A 157 -6.34 6.88 -18.15
C SER A 157 -5.63 5.88 -17.26
N LYS A 158 -5.75 6.07 -15.94
CA LYS A 158 -5.24 5.15 -14.93
C LYS A 158 -6.37 4.71 -14.00
N MET A 159 -6.35 3.44 -13.59
CA MET A 159 -7.31 2.85 -12.66
C MET A 159 -6.68 2.50 -11.33
N PHE A 160 -7.52 2.39 -10.32
CA PHE A 160 -7.11 2.05 -8.97
C PHE A 160 -6.01 2.98 -8.42
N THR A 161 -6.12 4.28 -8.79
CA THR A 161 -5.24 5.34 -8.30
C THR A 161 -5.73 5.79 -6.93
N THR A 162 -5.41 4.99 -5.91
CA THR A 162 -5.85 5.22 -4.54
C THR A 162 -5.33 6.54 -4.01
N GLY A 163 -6.20 7.31 -3.34
CA GLY A 163 -5.86 8.61 -2.77
C GLY A 163 -5.80 9.78 -3.77
N ALA A 164 -6.00 9.58 -5.09
CA ALA A 164 -5.83 10.65 -6.09
C ALA A 164 -6.64 11.92 -5.76
N HIS A 165 -7.85 11.80 -5.19
CA HIS A 165 -8.71 12.92 -4.82
C HIS A 165 -8.19 13.73 -3.62
N ASN A 166 -7.21 13.18 -2.87
CA ASN A 166 -6.58 13.80 -1.70
C ASN A 166 -5.10 14.13 -1.96
N CYS A 167 -4.59 13.91 -3.18
CA CYS A 167 -3.20 14.11 -3.54
C CYS A 167 -3.01 15.35 -4.42
N GLN A 168 -1.83 15.95 -4.36
CA GLN A 168 -1.43 17.07 -5.21
C GLN A 168 -0.78 16.60 -6.50
N TYR A 169 -0.13 15.43 -6.47
CA TYR A 169 0.58 14.89 -7.63
C TYR A 169 0.26 13.41 -7.86
N THR A 170 0.31 13.01 -9.13
CA THR A 170 0.37 11.60 -9.51
C THR A 170 1.76 11.25 -10.05
N PHE A 171 2.34 10.18 -9.55
CA PHE A 171 3.55 9.56 -10.08
C PHE A 171 3.16 8.66 -11.25
N LEU A 172 3.22 9.24 -12.44
CA LEU A 172 2.59 8.73 -13.65
C LEU A 172 3.58 8.02 -14.57
N ILE A 173 3.30 6.76 -14.89
CA ILE A 173 3.99 6.05 -15.97
C ILE A 173 3.30 6.32 -17.30
N THR A 174 4.09 6.70 -18.31
CA THR A 174 3.61 6.98 -19.67
C THR A 174 4.46 6.25 -20.71
N ASN A 175 3.90 6.08 -21.90
CA ASN A 175 4.60 5.59 -23.08
C ASN A 175 4.98 6.78 -23.97
N THR A 176 6.28 6.97 -24.21
CA THR A 176 6.83 8.06 -25.04
C THR A 176 7.36 7.58 -26.38
N ASP A 177 7.49 6.24 -26.58
CA ASP A 177 7.96 5.62 -27.82
C ASP A 177 7.26 4.28 -28.07
N PRO A 178 6.08 4.27 -28.72
CA PRO A 178 5.29 3.06 -28.92
C PRO A 178 5.95 2.01 -29.83
N ASP A 179 6.97 2.39 -30.58
CA ASP A 179 7.68 1.49 -31.49
C ASP A 179 8.89 0.80 -30.81
N ALA A 180 9.31 1.31 -29.66
CA ALA A 180 10.39 0.69 -28.88
C ALA A 180 9.92 -0.50 -28.04
N PRO A 181 10.82 -1.39 -27.62
CA PRO A 181 10.51 -2.44 -26.65
C PRO A 181 9.94 -1.85 -25.36
N LYS A 182 8.91 -2.49 -24.77
CA LYS A 182 8.10 -1.96 -23.67
C LYS A 182 8.88 -1.35 -22.50
N HIS A 183 10.01 -1.93 -22.09
CA HIS A 183 10.85 -1.38 -21.02
C HIS A 183 11.76 -0.22 -21.45
N LYS A 184 11.81 0.08 -22.76
CA LYS A 184 12.60 1.17 -23.36
C LYS A 184 11.71 2.24 -24.01
N SER A 185 10.41 2.22 -23.71
CA SER A 185 9.40 3.14 -24.26
C SER A 185 8.79 4.03 -23.19
N LEU A 186 9.20 3.88 -21.93
CA LEU A 186 8.54 4.49 -20.79
C LEU A 186 9.25 5.73 -20.31
N THR A 187 8.48 6.75 -19.96
CA THR A 187 8.94 7.94 -19.24
C THR A 187 8.04 8.21 -18.04
N MET A 188 8.63 8.57 -16.92
CA MET A 188 7.92 8.90 -15.71
C MET A 188 7.75 10.40 -15.55
N PHE A 189 6.58 10.80 -15.06
CA PHE A 189 6.26 12.18 -14.73
C PHE A 189 5.64 12.30 -13.34
N LEU A 190 5.94 13.40 -12.67
CA LEU A 190 5.23 13.83 -11.47
C LEU A 190 4.19 14.88 -11.91
N VAL A 191 2.98 14.44 -12.23
CA VAL A 191 1.94 15.31 -12.81
C VAL A 191 1.12 15.98 -11.72
N PRO A 192 1.04 17.33 -11.67
CA PRO A 192 0.11 18.01 -10.78
C PRO A 192 -1.32 17.64 -11.12
N LEU A 193 -2.12 17.25 -10.13
CA LEU A 193 -3.50 16.76 -10.35
C LEU A 193 -4.52 17.88 -10.58
N ASP A 194 -4.15 19.13 -10.35
CA ASP A 194 -4.93 20.34 -10.66
C ASP A 194 -4.69 20.85 -12.08
N THR A 195 -3.84 20.17 -12.87
CA THR A 195 -3.57 20.55 -14.27
C THR A 195 -4.84 20.41 -15.12
N PRO A 196 -5.17 21.42 -15.95
CA PRO A 196 -6.31 21.33 -16.85
C PRO A 196 -6.26 20.07 -17.73
N GLY A 197 -7.40 19.37 -17.84
CA GLY A 197 -7.51 18.09 -18.56
C GLY A 197 -7.36 16.85 -17.68
N VAL A 198 -7.02 17.01 -16.40
CA VAL A 198 -7.07 15.92 -15.41
C VAL A 198 -8.47 15.84 -14.84
N GLU A 199 -9.08 14.64 -14.88
CA GLU A 199 -10.37 14.35 -14.26
C GLU A 199 -10.23 13.12 -13.34
N ILE A 200 -10.74 13.22 -12.11
CA ILE A 200 -10.67 12.17 -11.08
C ILE A 200 -12.08 11.67 -10.78
N GLN A 201 -12.32 10.39 -11.04
CA GLN A 201 -13.58 9.71 -10.76
C GLN A 201 -13.43 8.66 -9.68
N GLY A 202 -14.21 8.76 -8.60
CA GLY A 202 -14.19 7.79 -7.50
C GLY A 202 -14.76 6.43 -7.87
N ILE A 203 -14.15 5.37 -7.36
CA ILE A 203 -14.63 3.98 -7.41
C ILE A 203 -14.69 3.46 -5.98
N ARG A 204 -15.77 2.76 -5.63
CA ARG A 204 -15.87 1.97 -4.39
C ARG A 204 -15.48 0.53 -4.66
N THR A 205 -14.59 0.01 -3.83
CA THR A 205 -14.19 -1.39 -3.85
C THR A 205 -15.08 -2.24 -2.93
N VAL A 206 -15.01 -3.55 -3.04
CA VAL A 206 -15.91 -4.45 -2.30
C VAL A 206 -15.70 -4.39 -0.77
N ASP A 207 -14.51 -4.01 -0.33
CA ASP A 207 -14.19 -3.80 1.09
C ASP A 207 -14.73 -2.49 1.67
N GLY A 208 -15.23 -1.60 0.81
CA GLY A 208 -15.77 -0.31 1.19
C GLY A 208 -14.81 0.86 1.00
N ASP A 209 -13.55 0.57 0.65
CA ASP A 209 -12.55 1.60 0.40
C ASP A 209 -12.82 2.36 -0.90
N ARG A 210 -12.29 3.57 -0.97
CA ARG A 210 -12.33 4.39 -2.17
C ARG A 210 -11.00 4.33 -2.91
N THR A 211 -11.09 4.03 -4.19
CA THR A 211 -10.01 4.27 -5.15
C THR A 211 -10.51 5.15 -6.29
N ASN A 212 -9.70 5.43 -7.32
CA ASN A 212 -10.10 6.33 -8.38
C ASN A 212 -9.67 5.83 -9.76
N ILE A 213 -10.41 6.30 -10.80
CA ILE A 213 -9.92 6.41 -12.17
C ILE A 213 -9.47 7.85 -12.37
N VAL A 214 -8.32 8.03 -12.99
CA VAL A 214 -7.81 9.34 -13.39
C VAL A 214 -7.69 9.37 -14.90
N TYR A 215 -8.39 10.32 -15.53
CA TYR A 215 -8.34 10.57 -16.96
C TYR A 215 -7.41 11.74 -17.25
N TYR A 216 -6.67 11.63 -18.34
CA TYR A 216 -5.76 12.65 -18.84
C TYR A 216 -6.18 12.97 -20.28
N SER A 217 -6.69 14.18 -20.53
CA SER A 217 -7.18 14.66 -21.83
C SER A 217 -6.42 15.91 -22.21
N ASP A 218 -5.45 15.77 -23.12
CA ASP A 218 -4.54 16.82 -23.56
C ASP A 218 -3.87 17.57 -22.39
N VAL A 219 -3.48 16.85 -21.36
CA VAL A 219 -2.85 17.40 -20.17
C VAL A 219 -1.45 17.89 -20.51
N ARG A 220 -1.24 19.21 -20.42
CA ARG A 220 0.06 19.84 -20.70
C ARG A 220 0.90 19.89 -19.43
N VAL A 221 2.07 19.25 -19.46
CA VAL A 221 3.01 19.13 -18.31
C VAL A 221 4.38 19.68 -18.73
N ASP A 222 4.93 20.59 -17.96
CA ASP A 222 6.30 21.12 -18.14
C ASP A 222 7.36 20.01 -18.00
N ASP A 223 8.42 20.06 -18.82
CA ASP A 223 9.51 19.06 -18.81
C ASP A 223 10.22 18.98 -17.45
N LYS A 224 10.14 20.02 -16.61
CA LYS A 224 10.69 19.98 -15.23
C LYS A 224 10.10 18.89 -14.36
N TYR A 225 8.86 18.49 -14.62
CA TYR A 225 8.16 17.40 -13.91
C TYR A 225 8.47 16.01 -14.44
N ARG A 226 9.31 15.89 -15.47
CA ARG A 226 9.83 14.61 -15.93
C ARG A 226 10.82 14.06 -14.92
N MET A 227 10.67 12.79 -14.59
CA MET A 227 11.52 12.09 -13.64
C MET A 227 12.49 11.15 -14.38
N GLY A 228 13.76 11.42 -14.26
CA GLY A 228 14.82 10.69 -14.97
C GLY A 228 14.86 10.99 -16.47
N GLU A 229 15.44 10.09 -17.26
CA GLU A 229 15.66 10.25 -18.69
C GLU A 229 14.42 9.88 -19.52
N ILE A 230 14.29 10.48 -20.73
CA ILE A 230 13.28 10.07 -21.71
C ILE A 230 13.51 8.60 -22.07
N ASN A 231 12.45 7.81 -22.10
CA ASN A 231 12.48 6.36 -22.30
C ASN A 231 13.26 5.58 -21.21
N GLY A 232 13.71 6.26 -20.15
CA GLY A 232 14.38 5.70 -18.97
C GLY A 232 13.43 5.39 -17.79
N GLY A 233 12.13 5.55 -17.97
CA GLY A 233 11.11 5.43 -16.90
C GLY A 233 11.10 4.08 -16.18
N TRP A 234 11.55 3.00 -16.84
CA TRP A 234 11.68 1.70 -16.18
C TRP A 234 12.69 1.71 -15.02
N THR A 235 13.76 2.50 -15.12
CA THR A 235 14.73 2.68 -14.04
C THR A 235 14.12 3.41 -12.85
N VAL A 236 13.26 4.40 -13.13
CA VAL A 236 12.58 5.20 -12.11
C VAL A 236 11.50 4.38 -11.39
N VAL A 237 10.64 3.67 -12.15
CA VAL A 237 9.53 2.90 -11.58
C VAL A 237 9.99 1.67 -10.79
N ARG A 238 11.18 1.15 -11.05
CA ARG A 238 11.76 0.03 -10.28
C ARG A 238 12.00 0.39 -8.82
N GLU A 239 12.34 1.60 -8.49
CA GLU A 239 12.61 2.02 -7.10
C GLU A 239 11.43 1.72 -6.17
N PRO A 240 10.21 2.25 -6.42
CA PRO A 240 9.06 1.94 -5.59
C PRO A 240 8.56 0.50 -5.76
N LEU A 241 8.69 -0.13 -6.93
CA LEU A 241 8.31 -1.52 -7.12
C LEU A 241 9.21 -2.48 -6.31
N ASP A 242 10.52 -2.23 -6.28
CA ASP A 242 11.45 -3.04 -5.50
C ASP A 242 11.18 -2.86 -3.98
N ALA A 243 10.82 -1.66 -3.54
CA ALA A 243 10.40 -1.40 -2.17
C ALA A 243 9.07 -2.10 -1.82
N GLU A 244 8.07 -2.02 -2.72
CA GLU A 244 6.75 -2.66 -2.55
C GLU A 244 6.85 -4.19 -2.54
N HIS A 245 7.77 -4.75 -3.32
CA HIS A 245 7.96 -6.19 -3.42
C HIS A 245 8.94 -6.78 -2.40
N GLY A 246 9.51 -5.96 -1.50
CA GLY A 246 10.52 -6.40 -0.53
C GLY A 246 11.80 -6.93 -1.18
N ALA A 247 12.10 -6.48 -2.40
CA ALA A 247 13.29 -6.89 -3.14
C ALA A 247 14.57 -6.21 -2.62
N VAL A 248 14.43 -5.14 -1.84
CA VAL A 248 15.53 -4.55 -1.07
C VAL A 248 15.76 -5.47 0.12
N ALA A 249 16.90 -6.14 0.14
CA ALA A 249 17.27 -7.02 1.24
C ALA A 249 17.13 -6.26 2.57
N ALA A 250 16.22 -6.71 3.40
CA ALA A 250 16.18 -6.30 4.79
C ALA A 250 17.56 -6.57 5.41
N ALA A 251 18.07 -5.64 6.18
CA ALA A 251 19.27 -5.90 6.96
C ALA A 251 19.01 -7.14 7.81
N ASP A 252 19.97 -8.07 7.84
CA ASP A 252 19.87 -9.42 8.44
C ASP A 252 19.85 -9.39 9.98
N ASP A 253 19.06 -8.50 10.57
CA ASP A 253 19.10 -8.23 11.99
C ASP A 253 17.78 -8.49 12.74
N GLY A 254 16.80 -9.13 12.09
CA GLY A 254 15.61 -9.73 12.71
C GLY A 254 14.54 -8.79 13.27
N LEU A 255 14.70 -7.47 13.20
CA LEU A 255 13.67 -6.49 13.58
C LEU A 255 12.96 -5.87 12.36
N ASP A 256 13.62 -5.86 11.19
CA ASP A 256 12.98 -5.53 9.94
C ASP A 256 12.42 -6.81 9.36
N ASP A 257 11.23 -6.94 9.47
CA ASP A 257 10.37 -7.57 8.60
C ASP A 257 9.75 -8.83 8.93
N VAL A 258 8.85 -8.45 9.42
CA VAL A 258 7.57 -8.98 9.27
C VAL A 258 7.22 -9.12 7.80
N ALA A 259 6.57 -10.16 7.44
CA ALA A 259 6.10 -10.39 6.08
C ALA A 259 5.49 -9.14 5.44
N ILE A 260 5.77 -8.94 4.18
CA ILE A 260 5.03 -7.95 3.39
C ILE A 260 3.54 -8.18 3.61
N MET A 261 2.77 -7.13 3.87
CA MET A 261 1.33 -7.19 4.21
C MET A 261 1.02 -7.73 5.62
N SER A 262 1.99 -7.74 6.53
CA SER A 262 1.74 -8.15 7.92
C SER A 262 0.65 -7.32 8.61
N HIS A 263 0.56 -6.03 8.25
CA HIS A 263 -0.49 -5.15 8.77
C HIS A 263 -1.89 -5.71 8.47
N GLN A 264 -2.12 -6.17 7.25
CA GLN A 264 -3.39 -6.76 6.83
C GLN A 264 -3.66 -8.09 7.55
N ALA A 265 -2.62 -8.91 7.72
CA ALA A 265 -2.74 -10.17 8.46
C ALA A 265 -3.13 -9.96 9.91
N MET A 266 -2.74 -8.84 10.50
CA MET A 266 -3.10 -8.53 11.89
C MET A 266 -4.58 -8.14 12.04
N PHE A 267 -5.22 -7.54 11.05
CA PHE A 267 -6.69 -7.38 11.05
C PHE A 267 -7.39 -8.74 11.05
N MET A 268 -6.86 -9.69 10.27
CA MET A 268 -7.39 -11.05 10.25
C MET A 268 -7.17 -11.78 11.58
N ALA A 269 -6.02 -11.58 12.23
CA ALA A 269 -5.74 -12.15 13.55
C ALA A 269 -6.72 -11.59 14.60
N GLU A 270 -6.95 -10.29 14.60
CA GLU A 270 -7.94 -9.66 15.47
C GLU A 270 -9.35 -10.20 15.24
N ALA A 271 -9.75 -10.38 13.99
CA ALA A 271 -11.05 -10.99 13.67
C ALA A 271 -11.12 -12.46 14.18
N ALA A 272 -10.05 -13.23 14.02
CA ALA A 272 -9.99 -14.61 14.53
C ALA A 272 -10.08 -14.67 16.06
N ASP A 273 -9.41 -13.77 16.78
CA ASP A 273 -9.50 -13.65 18.24
C ASP A 273 -10.92 -13.28 18.69
N ASN A 274 -11.54 -12.31 18.03
CA ASN A 274 -12.90 -11.87 18.33
C ASN A 274 -13.94 -12.98 18.08
N VAL A 275 -13.80 -13.71 16.98
CA VAL A 275 -14.68 -14.86 16.67
C VAL A 275 -14.47 -16.00 17.67
N ALA A 276 -13.22 -16.27 18.08
CA ALA A 276 -12.93 -17.25 19.13
C ALA A 276 -13.58 -16.87 20.48
N ALA A 277 -13.49 -15.58 20.84
CA ALA A 277 -14.15 -15.06 22.03
C ALA A 277 -15.68 -15.15 21.94
N LEU A 278 -16.26 -14.88 20.77
CA LEU A 278 -17.69 -15.04 20.50
C LEU A 278 -18.09 -16.52 20.65
N ALA A 279 -17.36 -17.44 20.03
CA ALA A 279 -17.61 -18.89 20.12
C ALA A 279 -17.54 -19.40 21.56
N ALA A 280 -16.60 -18.88 22.36
CA ALA A 280 -16.53 -19.22 23.78
C ALA A 280 -17.77 -18.71 24.58
N ARG A 281 -18.21 -17.47 24.32
CA ARG A 281 -19.38 -16.89 24.99
C ARG A 281 -20.68 -17.59 24.62
N THR A 282 -20.82 -18.05 23.39
CA THR A 282 -22.03 -18.75 22.91
C THR A 282 -22.01 -20.26 23.20
N GLY A 283 -20.88 -20.80 23.60
CA GLY A 283 -20.65 -22.23 23.79
C GLY A 283 -20.40 -23.00 22.50
N SER A 284 -20.41 -22.34 21.32
CA SER A 284 -20.16 -23.02 20.03
C SER A 284 -18.74 -23.54 19.89
N ILE A 285 -17.80 -23.10 20.71
CA ILE A 285 -16.43 -23.63 20.77
C ILE A 285 -16.38 -25.11 21.15
N GLU A 286 -17.41 -25.64 21.82
CA GLU A 286 -17.54 -27.07 22.18
C GLU A 286 -17.83 -27.96 20.95
N ASP A 287 -18.25 -27.35 19.82
CA ASP A 287 -18.34 -28.08 18.56
C ASP A 287 -16.95 -28.33 17.99
N GLY A 288 -16.61 -29.59 17.76
CA GLY A 288 -15.29 -30.01 17.28
C GLY A 288 -14.92 -29.40 15.90
N SER A 289 -15.91 -29.10 15.05
CA SER A 289 -15.68 -28.42 13.77
C SER A 289 -15.31 -26.96 13.98
N VAL A 290 -16.00 -26.25 14.86
CA VAL A 290 -15.70 -24.86 15.22
C VAL A 290 -14.31 -24.77 15.85
N ALA A 291 -14.01 -25.60 16.85
CA ALA A 291 -12.70 -25.62 17.51
C ALA A 291 -11.55 -25.92 16.53
N TYR A 292 -11.75 -26.86 15.61
CA TYR A 292 -10.75 -27.19 14.57
C TYR A 292 -10.51 -26.01 13.62
N ARG A 293 -11.57 -25.38 13.12
CA ARG A 293 -11.47 -24.27 12.17
C ARG A 293 -10.79 -23.06 12.77
N LEU A 294 -11.10 -22.70 14.02
CA LEU A 294 -10.43 -21.63 14.76
C LEU A 294 -8.96 -21.96 15.02
N GLY A 295 -8.65 -23.17 15.50
CA GLY A 295 -7.27 -23.62 15.69
C GLY A 295 -6.47 -23.58 14.38
N ARG A 296 -7.07 -24.00 13.28
CA ARG A 296 -6.45 -23.90 11.94
C ARG A 296 -6.22 -22.44 11.52
N ALA A 297 -7.18 -21.55 11.78
CA ALA A 297 -7.05 -20.13 11.45
C ALA A 297 -5.86 -19.50 12.20
N HIS A 298 -5.78 -19.67 13.50
CA HIS A 298 -4.66 -19.16 14.32
C HIS A 298 -3.32 -19.75 13.90
N ALA A 299 -3.22 -21.07 13.73
CA ALA A 299 -1.98 -21.72 13.31
C ALA A 299 -1.49 -21.22 11.94
N ARG A 300 -2.40 -21.01 10.97
CA ARG A 300 -2.03 -20.49 9.64
C ARG A 300 -1.64 -19.03 9.69
N LEU A 301 -2.29 -18.21 10.54
CA LEU A 301 -1.92 -16.82 10.74
C LEU A 301 -0.53 -16.68 11.35
N GLU A 302 -0.19 -17.47 12.36
CA GLU A 302 1.14 -17.51 12.95
C GLU A 302 2.21 -17.87 11.92
N VAL A 303 1.97 -18.91 11.11
CA VAL A 303 2.88 -19.31 10.04
C VAL A 303 3.03 -18.18 9.02
N ALA A 304 1.94 -17.55 8.60
CA ALA A 304 1.96 -16.47 7.62
C ALA A 304 2.73 -15.24 8.13
N LEU A 305 2.48 -14.83 9.38
CA LEU A 305 3.15 -13.71 10.04
C LEU A 305 4.63 -13.97 10.30
N SER A 306 5.00 -15.24 10.53
CA SER A 306 6.40 -15.67 10.74
C SER A 306 7.16 -15.92 9.45
N SER A 307 6.49 -15.90 8.30
CA SER A 307 7.13 -16.13 7.00
C SER A 307 7.81 -14.85 6.50
N PRO A 308 9.11 -14.89 6.15
CA PRO A 308 9.84 -13.68 5.81
C PRO A 308 9.49 -13.15 4.41
N SER A 309 9.59 -11.82 4.24
CA SER A 309 9.62 -11.13 2.95
C SER A 309 8.53 -11.61 1.96
N ILE A 310 8.94 -11.94 0.75
CA ILE A 310 8.08 -12.36 -0.38
C ILE A 310 7.28 -13.64 -0.09
N PHE A 311 7.80 -14.57 0.72
CA PHE A 311 7.05 -15.75 1.14
C PHE A 311 5.88 -15.38 2.04
N GLY A 312 6.10 -14.43 2.96
CA GLY A 312 5.07 -13.89 3.82
C GLY A 312 3.95 -13.23 3.03
N ARG A 313 4.28 -12.49 1.96
CA ARG A 313 3.29 -11.90 1.05
C ARG A 313 2.31 -12.94 0.49
N VAL A 314 2.83 -14.08 0.03
CA VAL A 314 2.01 -15.16 -0.50
C VAL A 314 1.24 -15.88 0.61
N ALA A 315 1.91 -16.19 1.72
CA ALA A 315 1.32 -16.90 2.86
C ALA A 315 0.16 -16.11 3.47
N ILE A 316 0.34 -14.79 3.69
CA ILE A 316 -0.70 -13.91 4.23
C ILE A 316 -1.91 -13.85 3.32
N ALA A 317 -1.74 -13.50 2.05
CA ALA A 317 -2.86 -13.35 1.13
C ALA A 317 -3.64 -14.66 0.93
N GLN A 318 -2.93 -15.80 0.82
CA GLN A 318 -3.57 -17.11 0.73
C GLN A 318 -4.31 -17.46 2.01
N THR A 319 -3.71 -17.23 3.19
CA THR A 319 -4.33 -17.53 4.48
C THR A 319 -5.58 -16.70 4.70
N MET A 320 -5.53 -15.39 4.44
CA MET A 320 -6.70 -14.52 4.59
C MET A 320 -7.88 -14.98 3.73
N ARG A 321 -7.63 -15.33 2.48
CA ARG A 321 -8.67 -15.86 1.58
C ARG A 321 -9.26 -17.19 2.03
N ASP A 322 -8.42 -18.07 2.62
CA ASP A 322 -8.85 -19.40 3.02
C ASP A 322 -9.60 -19.43 4.36
N ILE A 323 -9.31 -18.48 5.27
CA ILE A 323 -9.91 -18.51 6.61
C ILE A 323 -11.05 -17.50 6.80
N SER A 324 -11.13 -16.43 6.01
CA SER A 324 -12.19 -15.42 6.19
C SER A 324 -13.61 -16.00 6.05
N PRO A 325 -13.90 -16.95 5.12
CA PRO A 325 -15.21 -17.59 5.07
C PRO A 325 -15.52 -18.40 6.33
N ASP A 326 -14.52 -19.06 6.90
CA ASP A 326 -14.70 -19.84 8.14
C ASP A 326 -15.07 -18.93 9.33
N LEU A 327 -14.41 -17.78 9.44
CA LEU A 327 -14.71 -16.82 10.51
C LEU A 327 -16.14 -16.28 10.40
N MET A 328 -16.56 -15.92 9.18
CA MET A 328 -17.94 -15.48 8.92
C MET A 328 -18.98 -16.55 9.30
N ASP A 329 -18.74 -17.80 8.88
CA ASP A 329 -19.65 -18.90 9.15
C ASP A 329 -19.74 -19.25 10.65
N ILE A 330 -18.62 -19.23 11.39
CA ILE A 330 -18.58 -19.47 12.83
C ILE A 330 -19.30 -18.36 13.61
N ALA A 331 -19.07 -17.11 13.24
CA ALA A 331 -19.72 -15.97 13.87
C ALA A 331 -21.21 -15.89 13.54
N GLY A 332 -21.64 -16.48 12.42
CA GLY A 332 -23.04 -16.61 12.03
C GLY A 332 -23.66 -15.31 11.51
N SER A 333 -24.98 -15.20 11.56
CA SER A 333 -25.72 -14.09 10.92
C SER A 333 -25.38 -12.71 11.49
N VAL A 334 -24.96 -12.61 12.74
CA VAL A 334 -24.61 -11.34 13.40
C VAL A 334 -23.29 -10.76 12.85
N ALA A 335 -22.43 -11.61 12.28
CA ALA A 335 -21.19 -11.18 11.64
C ALA A 335 -21.39 -10.56 10.24
N ALA A 336 -22.57 -10.69 9.66
CA ALA A 336 -22.90 -10.05 8.38
C ALA A 336 -23.20 -8.54 8.51
N LEU A 337 -23.26 -8.04 9.72
CA LEU A 337 -23.49 -6.62 9.99
C LEU A 337 -22.16 -5.89 10.13
N PRO A 338 -22.02 -4.69 9.51
CA PRO A 338 -20.82 -3.86 9.66
C PRO A 338 -20.53 -3.52 11.13
N ILE A 339 -19.27 -3.30 11.46
CA ILE A 339 -18.84 -2.86 12.79
C ILE A 339 -19.60 -1.59 13.19
N GLY A 340 -20.05 -1.54 14.46
CA GLY A 340 -20.86 -0.42 15.00
C GLY A 340 -22.32 -0.47 14.65
N THR A 341 -22.81 -1.51 13.95
CA THR A 341 -24.25 -1.72 13.70
C THR A 341 -24.88 -2.35 14.93
N ASP A 342 -26.03 -1.80 15.35
CA ASP A 342 -26.79 -2.34 16.49
C ASP A 342 -27.18 -3.81 16.22
N GLY A 343 -26.85 -4.70 17.17
CA GLY A 343 -27.04 -6.14 17.05
C GLY A 343 -25.97 -6.87 16.23
N GLY A 344 -24.94 -6.19 15.75
CA GLY A 344 -23.78 -6.81 15.10
C GLY A 344 -22.83 -7.48 16.11
N ALA A 345 -21.95 -8.33 15.60
CA ALA A 345 -20.96 -9.03 16.42
C ALA A 345 -19.74 -8.16 16.78
N ASP A 346 -19.52 -7.05 16.08
CA ASP A 346 -18.36 -6.16 16.17
C ASP A 346 -16.99 -6.91 16.12
N ASP A 347 -16.98 -8.05 15.42
CA ASP A 347 -15.85 -8.98 15.40
C ASP A 347 -14.91 -8.77 14.19
N ARG A 348 -15.19 -7.80 13.34
CA ARG A 348 -14.49 -7.50 12.08
C ARG A 348 -14.59 -8.59 11.01
N SER A 349 -15.28 -9.70 11.23
CA SER A 349 -15.37 -10.82 10.27
C SER A 349 -15.89 -10.37 8.92
N GLU A 350 -16.92 -9.53 8.91
CA GLU A 350 -17.52 -8.98 7.69
C GLU A 350 -16.51 -8.18 6.87
N TYR A 351 -15.79 -7.26 7.51
CA TYR A 351 -14.76 -6.46 6.85
C TYR A 351 -13.64 -7.32 6.27
N VAL A 352 -13.06 -8.21 7.07
CA VAL A 352 -11.94 -9.05 6.58
C VAL A 352 -12.39 -10.05 5.52
N TYR A 353 -13.64 -10.46 5.51
CA TYR A 353 -14.20 -11.29 4.45
C TYR A 353 -14.24 -10.56 3.10
N ARG A 354 -14.66 -9.30 3.07
CA ARG A 354 -14.66 -8.45 1.88
C ARG A 354 -13.24 -8.04 1.48
N PHE A 355 -12.37 -7.80 2.45
CA PHE A 355 -11.00 -7.36 2.24
C PHE A 355 -10.05 -8.47 1.75
N ALA A 356 -10.20 -9.70 2.24
CA ALA A 356 -9.30 -10.81 1.95
C ALA A 356 -9.03 -11.08 0.45
N PRO A 357 -10.01 -11.00 -0.47
CA PRO A 357 -9.76 -11.17 -1.90
C PRO A 357 -8.80 -10.13 -2.47
N LEU A 358 -8.86 -8.88 -2.00
CA LEU A 358 -8.08 -7.77 -2.53
C LEU A 358 -6.61 -7.90 -2.19
N VAL A 359 -6.26 -8.43 -1.00
CA VAL A 359 -4.88 -8.65 -0.57
C VAL A 359 -4.10 -9.55 -1.55
N GLY A 360 -4.78 -10.40 -2.30
CA GLY A 360 -4.19 -11.23 -3.36
C GLY A 360 -4.03 -10.55 -4.71
N ILE A 361 -4.45 -9.27 -4.86
CA ILE A 361 -4.53 -8.56 -6.14
C ILE A 361 -3.62 -7.34 -6.19
N TYR A 362 -3.80 -6.38 -5.28
CA TYR A 362 -3.04 -5.13 -5.31
C TYR A 362 -1.59 -5.32 -4.83
N GLY A 363 -0.71 -4.38 -5.17
CA GLY A 363 0.72 -4.47 -4.83
C GLY A 363 1.42 -5.69 -5.44
N GLY A 364 0.93 -6.16 -6.59
CA GLY A 364 1.32 -7.41 -7.24
C GLY A 364 0.43 -8.60 -6.86
N THR A 365 -0.06 -9.32 -7.87
CA THR A 365 -0.93 -10.49 -7.64
C THR A 365 -0.17 -11.67 -7.04
N LEU A 366 -0.89 -12.60 -6.41
CA LEU A 366 -0.29 -13.84 -5.91
C LEU A 366 0.49 -14.61 -6.98
N GLU A 367 0.00 -14.58 -8.23
CA GLU A 367 0.65 -15.24 -9.37
C GLU A 367 1.97 -14.56 -9.72
N VAL A 368 2.03 -13.21 -9.66
CA VAL A 368 3.27 -12.45 -9.87
C VAL A 368 4.29 -12.83 -8.80
N PHE A 369 3.90 -12.84 -7.52
CA PHE A 369 4.81 -13.20 -6.42
C PHE A 369 5.28 -14.64 -6.48
N ARG A 370 4.39 -15.60 -6.79
CA ARG A 370 4.78 -17.00 -7.00
C ARG A 370 5.77 -17.16 -8.16
N ASN A 371 5.57 -16.38 -9.23
CA ASN A 371 6.48 -16.36 -10.36
C ASN A 371 7.84 -15.75 -9.99
N MET A 372 7.86 -14.68 -9.20
CA MET A 372 9.10 -14.09 -8.67
C MET A 372 9.86 -15.09 -7.78
N ILE A 373 9.17 -15.79 -6.88
CA ILE A 373 9.75 -16.85 -6.06
C ILE A 373 10.35 -17.94 -6.95
N ALA A 374 9.60 -18.44 -7.93
CA ALA A 374 10.08 -19.48 -8.83
C ALA A 374 11.33 -19.05 -9.61
N GLN A 375 11.34 -17.83 -10.16
CA GLN A 375 12.45 -17.36 -10.99
C GLN A 375 13.67 -16.94 -10.20
N HIS A 376 13.48 -16.17 -9.12
CA HIS A 376 14.58 -15.46 -8.45
C HIS A 376 15.05 -16.15 -7.17
N VAL A 377 14.16 -16.85 -6.47
CA VAL A 377 14.52 -17.55 -5.22
C VAL A 377 14.86 -19.00 -5.50
N LEU A 378 14.01 -19.70 -6.29
CA LEU A 378 14.20 -21.13 -6.58
C LEU A 378 15.04 -21.40 -7.84
N GLY A 379 15.40 -20.36 -8.61
CA GLY A 379 16.23 -20.50 -9.81
C GLY A 379 15.62 -21.34 -10.92
N MET A 380 14.29 -21.45 -11.00
CA MET A 380 13.59 -22.28 -11.99
C MET A 380 13.62 -21.72 -13.42
N GLY A 381 14.24 -20.54 -13.62
CA GLY A 381 14.32 -19.87 -14.90
C GLY A 381 13.05 -19.13 -15.28
N LYS A 382 13.10 -18.40 -16.40
CA LYS A 382 11.94 -17.67 -16.93
C LYS A 382 11.11 -18.60 -17.80
N PRO A 383 9.78 -18.64 -17.61
CA PRO A 383 8.91 -19.40 -18.51
C PRO A 383 8.95 -18.77 -19.91
N ASN A 384 9.02 -19.63 -20.91
CA ASN A 384 9.00 -19.21 -22.31
C ASN A 384 7.54 -19.15 -22.79
N TYR A 385 6.91 -18.00 -22.60
CA TYR A 385 5.55 -17.78 -23.11
C TYR A 385 5.64 -17.35 -24.58
N SER A 386 5.32 -18.27 -25.48
CA SER A 386 4.98 -17.87 -26.83
C SER A 386 3.63 -17.15 -26.79
N PRO A 387 3.49 -15.92 -27.35
CA PRO A 387 2.19 -15.28 -27.42
C PRO A 387 1.19 -16.19 -28.11
N PRO A 388 -0.03 -16.37 -27.59
CA PRO A 388 -1.05 -17.12 -28.29
C PRO A 388 -1.32 -16.42 -29.64
N GLY A 389 -1.03 -17.09 -30.78
CA GLY A 389 -1.52 -16.66 -32.06
C GLY A 389 -0.54 -16.31 -33.16
N LYS A 390 0.78 -16.50 -33.03
CA LYS A 390 1.64 -16.62 -34.22
C LYS A 390 1.81 -18.09 -34.57
N LYS A 391 0.89 -18.62 -35.38
CA LYS A 391 1.21 -19.83 -36.17
C LYS A 391 2.40 -19.48 -37.05
N VAL A 392 3.54 -20.13 -36.80
CA VAL A 392 4.67 -20.09 -37.71
C VAL A 392 4.15 -20.75 -39.00
N SER A 393 4.02 -19.96 -40.04
CA SER A 393 3.76 -20.41 -41.40
C SER A 393 5.05 -20.99 -41.98
#